data_09f0558bcdb0026d2f92cf1710ed8e12
#
_entry.id   09f0558bcdb0026d2f92cf1710ed8e12
#
_cell.length_a   1.000
_cell.length_b   1.000
_cell.length_c   1.000
_cell.angle_alpha   90.00
_cell.angle_beta   90.00
_cell.angle_gamma   90.00
#
_symmetry.space_group_name_H-M   'P 1'
#
loop_
_entity.id
_entity.type
_entity.pdbx_description
1 polymer ?
#
loop_
_entity_poly.entity_id
_entity_poly.type
_entity_poly.pdbx_seq_one_letter_code
_entity_poly.pdbx_strand_id
1 'polypeptide(L)'
;MALDIIVVMIYTAGMLGLGWYGMRRAKTHEDYLVAGRNLGPVLYMGTMATTVLGGASTVGTVRLGYVHGISGFWLCAALGLGIIALNLFLAKPLLRLRIFTVTQVLEQRYNPTARQASAVIMLAYALMIGVTSTLAMATVLQVLLDLPFWASLLLGGGVVVLYSTIGGMWSLTLTDIVQFVIKTVGLMFILLPVCLYKAGGWDTLVAKLPAASFQLTTIGWDTIITYFLIYFFGILIGQDIWQRVFTARDEKVCQRAGTSAGVYCVLYGLACATIGMAAHVLMPDLANPNNAFAEMIKTTLPDGIRGLLMAAALAAMMSTASAGLLAASTTLTEDLLPKLRGGKQSSLGVSRLFTLLTGLVVLGIALMVNDVINALTLAYNLLVGGMLIPLIGAIFWKRATTAGAIASMSLGFATALLFMFKDGLEANTPIYYSLVVGLVSFVVVSLVSRKPAAAVKLA
;
A
#
# COMPACT_ATOMS: atom_id res chain seq x y z
N MET A 1 -14.07 15.77 -23.41
CA MET A 1 -12.59 15.67 -23.26
C MET A 1 -11.92 16.94 -22.74
N ALA A 2 -12.11 18.14 -23.34
CA ALA A 2 -11.50 19.37 -22.81
C ALA A 2 -11.91 19.65 -21.34
N LEU A 3 -13.19 19.49 -21.01
CA LEU A 3 -13.70 19.68 -19.65
C LEU A 3 -13.09 18.67 -18.66
N ASP A 4 -12.90 17.43 -19.08
CA ASP A 4 -12.30 16.39 -18.24
C ASP A 4 -10.85 16.74 -17.88
N ILE A 5 -10.08 17.22 -18.86
CA ILE A 5 -8.70 17.68 -18.65
C ILE A 5 -8.66 18.87 -17.69
N ILE A 6 -9.57 19.84 -17.84
CA ILE A 6 -9.66 20.98 -16.92
C ILE A 6 -9.91 20.52 -15.48
N VAL A 7 -10.83 19.57 -15.25
CA VAL A 7 -11.11 19.02 -13.92
C VAL A 7 -9.87 18.34 -13.34
N VAL A 8 -9.17 17.53 -14.12
CA VAL A 8 -7.92 16.87 -13.69
C VAL A 8 -6.83 17.89 -13.38
N MET A 9 -6.70 18.95 -14.19
CA MET A 9 -5.73 20.02 -13.91
C MET A 9 -6.04 20.76 -12.62
N ILE A 10 -7.32 21.12 -12.38
CA ILE A 10 -7.75 21.76 -11.13
C ILE A 10 -7.45 20.85 -9.93
N TYR A 11 -7.78 19.56 -10.04
CA TYR A 11 -7.46 18.59 -8.99
C TYR A 11 -5.95 18.53 -8.73
N THR A 12 -5.13 18.38 -9.77
CA THR A 12 -3.67 18.29 -9.66
C THR A 12 -3.06 19.56 -9.04
N ALA A 13 -3.51 20.75 -9.49
CA ALA A 13 -3.11 22.03 -8.92
C ALA A 13 -3.50 22.12 -7.44
N GLY A 14 -4.69 21.64 -7.06
CA GLY A 14 -5.15 21.54 -5.68
C GLY A 14 -4.24 20.65 -4.82
N MET A 15 -3.80 19.50 -5.33
CA MET A 15 -2.87 18.60 -4.62
C MET A 15 -1.50 19.26 -4.40
N LEU A 16 -0.97 19.94 -5.41
CA LEU A 16 0.29 20.72 -5.27
C LEU A 16 0.14 21.87 -4.26
N GLY A 17 -1.01 22.56 -4.28
CA GLY A 17 -1.33 23.63 -3.32
C GLY A 17 -1.41 23.12 -1.88
N LEU A 18 -2.06 21.97 -1.65
CA LEU A 18 -2.10 21.29 -0.35
C LEU A 18 -0.72 20.80 0.07
N GLY A 19 0.07 20.30 -0.87
CA GLY A 19 1.46 19.92 -0.66
C GLY A 19 2.31 21.10 -0.15
N TRP A 20 2.18 22.24 -0.81
CA TRP A 20 2.85 23.47 -0.39
C TRP A 20 2.36 23.99 0.98
N TYR A 21 1.06 23.90 1.27
CA TYR A 21 0.53 24.25 2.58
C TYR A 21 1.06 23.29 3.67
N GLY A 22 1.14 21.99 3.38
CA GLY A 22 1.76 20.99 4.25
C GLY A 22 3.25 21.29 4.53
N MET A 23 4.00 21.77 3.53
CA MET A 23 5.39 22.21 3.70
C MET A 23 5.54 23.29 4.78
N ARG A 24 4.58 24.24 4.85
CA ARG A 24 4.59 25.31 5.86
C ARG A 24 4.37 24.79 7.28
N ARG A 25 3.76 23.60 7.43
CA ARG A 25 3.55 22.92 8.72
C ARG A 25 4.72 22.02 9.09
N ALA A 26 5.42 21.45 8.12
CA ALA A 26 6.58 20.59 8.32
C ALA A 26 7.85 21.39 8.63
N LYS A 27 7.97 21.89 9.85
CA LYS A 27 9.10 22.73 10.31
C LYS A 27 10.24 21.90 10.90
N THR A 28 9.92 20.77 11.51
CA THR A 28 10.87 19.86 12.14
C THR A 28 10.99 18.55 11.37
N HIS A 29 12.01 17.77 11.68
CA HIS A 29 12.18 16.43 11.14
C HIS A 29 11.01 15.50 11.52
N GLU A 30 10.54 15.58 12.78
CA GLU A 30 9.39 14.83 13.26
C GLU A 30 8.09 15.24 12.55
N ASP A 31 7.89 16.54 12.28
CA ASP A 31 6.75 16.99 11.46
C ASP A 31 6.76 16.39 10.06
N TYR A 32 7.95 16.32 9.46
CA TYR A 32 8.12 15.78 8.12
C TYR A 32 7.87 14.27 8.05
N LEU A 33 8.32 13.49 9.05
CA LEU A 33 8.19 12.03 9.04
C LEU A 33 6.84 11.53 9.56
N VAL A 34 6.26 12.17 10.60
CA VAL A 34 5.08 11.65 11.33
C VAL A 34 4.06 12.75 11.71
N ALA A 35 4.05 13.88 11.02
CA ALA A 35 3.13 15.01 11.23
C ALA A 35 3.02 15.45 12.71
N GLY A 36 4.14 15.44 13.43
CA GLY A 36 4.23 15.84 14.84
C GLY A 36 3.42 14.96 15.79
N ARG A 37 2.99 13.77 15.39
CA ARG A 37 2.19 12.80 16.17
C ARG A 37 0.90 13.39 16.76
N ASN A 38 0.22 14.22 15.99
CA ASN A 38 -0.94 14.98 16.50
C ASN A 38 -2.19 14.90 15.62
N LEU A 39 -2.37 13.81 14.86
CA LEU A 39 -3.55 13.67 14.02
C LEU A 39 -4.78 13.26 14.84
N GLY A 40 -5.85 14.03 14.66
CA GLY A 40 -7.18 13.71 15.18
C GLY A 40 -7.88 12.62 14.34
N PRO A 41 -9.08 12.15 14.78
CA PRO A 41 -9.73 10.96 14.20
C PRO A 41 -10.04 11.08 12.71
N VAL A 42 -10.45 12.25 12.23
CA VAL A 42 -10.84 12.44 10.82
C VAL A 42 -9.63 12.34 9.90
N LEU A 43 -8.56 13.07 10.21
CA LEU A 43 -7.32 13.02 9.42
C LEU A 43 -6.67 11.64 9.49
N TYR A 44 -6.67 11.01 10.67
CA TYR A 44 -6.13 9.67 10.86
C TYR A 44 -6.90 8.62 10.06
N MET A 45 -8.24 8.61 10.11
CA MET A 45 -9.06 7.70 9.31
C MET A 45 -8.82 7.89 7.81
N GLY A 46 -8.83 9.15 7.35
CA GLY A 46 -8.62 9.46 5.94
C GLY A 46 -7.27 8.97 5.45
N THR A 47 -6.18 9.34 6.12
CA THR A 47 -4.83 8.92 5.70
C THR A 47 -4.62 7.41 5.82
N MET A 48 -5.15 6.74 6.87
CA MET A 48 -5.04 5.29 7.04
C MET A 48 -5.78 4.53 5.93
N ALA A 49 -7.02 4.91 5.62
CA ALA A 49 -7.82 4.26 4.58
C ALA A 49 -7.24 4.49 3.17
N THR A 50 -6.79 5.73 2.88
CA THR A 50 -6.28 6.06 1.55
C THR A 50 -4.93 5.43 1.25
N THR A 51 -4.07 5.30 2.25
CA THR A 51 -2.75 4.69 2.10
C THR A 51 -2.82 3.28 1.50
N VAL A 52 -3.81 2.50 1.89
CA VAL A 52 -3.96 1.09 1.47
C VAL A 52 -4.78 0.94 0.19
N LEU A 53 -5.73 1.85 -0.04
CA LEU A 53 -6.63 1.78 -1.20
C LEU A 53 -6.04 2.51 -2.41
N GLY A 54 -4.96 1.96 -2.94
CA GLY A 54 -4.21 2.46 -4.10
C GLY A 54 -4.56 1.78 -5.41
N GLY A 55 -3.55 1.65 -6.27
CA GLY A 55 -3.69 1.10 -7.61
C GLY A 55 -4.20 -0.34 -7.62
N ALA A 56 -3.54 -1.24 -6.92
CA ALA A 56 -3.95 -2.64 -6.87
C ALA A 56 -5.29 -2.85 -6.17
N SER A 57 -5.56 -2.11 -5.08
CA SER A 57 -6.86 -2.18 -4.39
C SER A 57 -8.01 -1.60 -5.20
N THR A 58 -7.76 -0.74 -6.18
CA THR A 58 -8.79 -0.16 -7.05
C THR A 58 -8.81 -0.87 -8.40
N VAL A 59 -7.79 -0.65 -9.24
CA VAL A 59 -7.70 -1.25 -10.58
C VAL A 59 -7.62 -2.76 -10.51
N GLY A 60 -6.78 -3.30 -9.61
CA GLY A 60 -6.61 -4.72 -9.42
C GLY A 60 -7.90 -5.40 -8.92
N THR A 61 -8.61 -4.80 -7.95
CA THR A 61 -9.87 -5.39 -7.44
C THR A 61 -10.99 -5.33 -8.48
N VAL A 62 -11.05 -4.27 -9.32
CA VAL A 62 -12.00 -4.23 -10.45
C VAL A 62 -11.66 -5.31 -11.47
N ARG A 63 -10.36 -5.51 -11.81
CA ARG A 63 -9.92 -6.64 -12.65
C ARG A 63 -10.33 -7.98 -12.07
N LEU A 64 -10.08 -8.19 -10.77
CA LEU A 64 -10.46 -9.45 -10.10
C LEU A 64 -11.98 -9.65 -10.10
N GLY A 65 -12.75 -8.57 -9.92
CA GLY A 65 -14.21 -8.60 -10.04
C GLY A 65 -14.69 -8.94 -11.44
N TYR A 66 -14.00 -8.44 -12.47
CA TYR A 66 -14.25 -8.79 -13.87
C TYR A 66 -14.01 -10.28 -14.16
N VAL A 67 -12.91 -10.85 -13.63
CA VAL A 67 -12.51 -12.24 -13.92
C VAL A 67 -13.18 -13.25 -12.99
N HIS A 68 -13.29 -12.94 -11.69
CA HIS A 68 -13.70 -13.90 -10.63
C HIS A 68 -14.99 -13.49 -9.91
N GLY A 69 -15.70 -12.47 -10.38
CA GLY A 69 -16.90 -11.98 -9.73
C GLY A 69 -16.64 -11.38 -8.36
N ILE A 70 -17.63 -11.52 -7.45
CA ILE A 70 -17.58 -10.92 -6.12
C ILE A 70 -16.36 -11.35 -5.30
N SER A 71 -15.84 -12.57 -5.54
CA SER A 71 -14.67 -13.09 -4.80
C SER A 71 -13.40 -12.26 -5.00
N GLY A 72 -13.35 -11.39 -6.04
CA GLY A 72 -12.27 -10.43 -6.22
C GLY A 72 -12.07 -9.45 -5.07
N PHE A 73 -13.09 -9.23 -4.21
CA PHE A 73 -12.99 -8.33 -3.05
C PHE A 73 -11.99 -8.78 -1.99
N TRP A 74 -11.60 -10.07 -1.96
CA TRP A 74 -10.71 -10.62 -0.93
C TRP A 74 -9.36 -9.93 -0.82
N LEU A 75 -8.86 -9.34 -1.91
CA LEU A 75 -7.65 -8.51 -1.86
C LEU A 75 -7.83 -7.34 -0.88
N CYS A 76 -8.88 -6.54 -1.07
CA CYS A 76 -9.18 -5.41 -0.16
C CYS A 76 -9.65 -5.87 1.22
N ALA A 77 -10.33 -7.01 1.31
CA ALA A 77 -10.78 -7.56 2.59
C ALA A 77 -9.58 -7.97 3.46
N ALA A 78 -8.59 -8.65 2.90
CA ALA A 78 -7.37 -9.01 3.62
C ALA A 78 -6.61 -7.77 4.13
N LEU A 79 -6.46 -6.75 3.29
CA LEU A 79 -5.87 -5.47 3.66
C LEU A 79 -6.67 -4.77 4.78
N GLY A 80 -8.00 -4.67 4.63
CA GLY A 80 -8.88 -4.00 5.60
C GLY A 80 -8.90 -4.71 6.96
N LEU A 81 -8.95 -6.04 6.97
CA LEU A 81 -8.87 -6.84 8.19
C LEU A 81 -7.50 -6.69 8.87
N GLY A 82 -6.41 -6.58 8.08
CA GLY A 82 -5.08 -6.26 8.59
C GLY A 82 -5.05 -4.90 9.29
N ILE A 83 -5.68 -3.85 8.72
CA ILE A 83 -5.81 -2.53 9.36
C ILE A 83 -6.59 -2.63 10.67
N ILE A 84 -7.71 -3.37 10.70
CA ILE A 84 -8.49 -3.58 11.92
C ILE A 84 -7.62 -4.23 12.99
N ALA A 85 -6.95 -5.33 12.67
CA ALA A 85 -6.09 -6.05 13.59
C ALA A 85 -4.93 -5.18 14.11
N LEU A 86 -4.26 -4.43 13.23
CA LEU A 86 -3.19 -3.51 13.61
C LEU A 86 -3.67 -2.47 14.63
N ASN A 87 -4.79 -1.80 14.33
CA ASN A 87 -5.28 -0.70 15.17
C ASN A 87 -5.89 -1.17 16.49
N LEU A 88 -6.48 -2.37 16.55
CA LEU A 88 -7.02 -2.93 17.78
C LEU A 88 -5.94 -3.51 18.68
N PHE A 89 -4.97 -4.23 18.13
CA PHE A 89 -4.04 -5.04 18.91
C PHE A 89 -2.62 -4.47 19.01
N LEU A 90 -2.10 -3.83 17.96
CA LEU A 90 -0.71 -3.40 17.89
C LEU A 90 -0.51 -1.88 18.05
N ALA A 91 -1.49 -1.04 17.71
CA ALA A 91 -1.29 0.41 17.73
C ALA A 91 -0.92 0.95 19.11
N LYS A 92 -1.51 0.41 20.19
CA LYS A 92 -1.20 0.84 21.56
C LYS A 92 0.27 0.66 21.95
N PRO A 93 0.86 -0.55 21.88
CA PRO A 93 2.29 -0.72 22.16
C PRO A 93 3.17 0.08 21.19
N LEU A 94 2.80 0.19 19.92
CA LEU A 94 3.57 0.93 18.91
C LEU A 94 3.67 2.43 19.21
N LEU A 95 2.59 3.08 19.61
CA LEU A 95 2.60 4.51 19.97
C LEU A 95 3.55 4.81 21.15
N ARG A 96 3.69 3.87 22.09
CA ARG A 96 4.55 4.02 23.27
C ARG A 96 6.05 3.99 22.93
N LEU A 97 6.42 3.30 21.84
CA LEU A 97 7.84 3.17 21.45
C LEU A 97 8.44 4.48 20.94
N ARG A 98 7.64 5.42 20.48
CA ARG A 98 8.08 6.72 19.93
C ARG A 98 9.17 6.61 18.86
N ILE A 99 9.13 5.57 18.05
CA ILE A 99 10.02 5.30 16.93
C ILE A 99 9.49 5.88 15.61
N PHE A 100 10.29 5.81 14.54
CA PHE A 100 9.92 6.24 13.19
C PHE A 100 9.80 5.06 12.22
N THR A 101 10.48 3.95 12.50
CA THR A 101 10.54 2.80 11.58
C THR A 101 10.31 1.47 12.29
N VAL A 102 9.74 0.51 11.53
CA VAL A 102 9.56 -0.87 12.00
C VAL A 102 10.90 -1.52 12.35
N THR A 103 11.93 -1.19 11.60
CA THR A 103 13.29 -1.76 11.77
C THR A 103 13.93 -1.39 13.11
N GLN A 104 13.53 -0.24 13.69
CA GLN A 104 13.97 0.17 15.04
C GLN A 104 13.47 -0.78 16.14
N VAL A 105 12.32 -1.45 15.93
CA VAL A 105 11.86 -2.52 16.86
C VAL A 105 12.82 -3.70 16.84
N LEU A 106 13.28 -4.09 15.64
CA LEU A 106 14.24 -5.18 15.51
C LEU A 106 15.62 -4.83 16.08
N GLU A 107 16.04 -3.57 16.01
CA GLU A 107 17.25 -3.09 16.66
C GLU A 107 17.15 -3.21 18.19
N GLN A 108 16.05 -2.71 18.77
CA GLN A 108 15.83 -2.76 20.23
C GLN A 108 15.80 -4.19 20.77
N ARG A 109 15.32 -5.14 19.97
CA ARG A 109 15.20 -6.55 20.36
C ARG A 109 16.44 -7.37 20.05
N TYR A 110 17.11 -7.10 18.93
CA TYR A 110 18.25 -7.89 18.45
C TYR A 110 19.55 -7.09 18.49
N ASN A 111 19.82 -6.30 17.47
CA ASN A 111 21.00 -5.44 17.40
C ASN A 111 20.95 -4.50 16.16
N PRO A 112 21.91 -3.56 15.99
CA PRO A 112 22.00 -2.69 14.83
C PRO A 112 22.14 -3.44 13.47
N THR A 113 22.75 -4.62 13.45
CA THR A 113 22.87 -5.41 12.20
C THR A 113 21.52 -5.93 11.75
N ALA A 114 20.65 -6.37 12.69
CA ALA A 114 19.28 -6.78 12.37
C ALA A 114 18.45 -5.61 11.83
N ARG A 115 18.62 -4.38 12.37
CA ARG A 115 18.02 -3.16 11.82
C ARG A 115 18.41 -2.95 10.36
N GLN A 116 19.69 -3.08 10.03
CA GLN A 116 20.17 -2.87 8.66
C GLN A 116 19.68 -3.92 7.69
N ALA A 117 19.73 -5.21 8.07
CA ALA A 117 19.21 -6.30 7.25
C ALA A 117 17.71 -6.09 6.95
N SER A 118 16.93 -5.77 7.98
CA SER A 118 15.50 -5.49 7.80
C SER A 118 15.22 -4.20 7.02
N ALA A 119 16.08 -3.18 7.13
CA ALA A 119 15.94 -1.94 6.38
C ALA A 119 16.07 -2.14 4.86
N VAL A 120 16.93 -3.07 4.41
CA VAL A 120 17.05 -3.42 2.99
C VAL A 120 15.76 -4.04 2.46
N ILE A 121 15.17 -4.98 3.22
CA ILE A 121 13.90 -5.63 2.86
C ILE A 121 12.76 -4.58 2.85
N MET A 122 12.71 -3.75 3.88
CA MET A 122 11.70 -2.70 4.00
C MET A 122 11.80 -1.65 2.89
N LEU A 123 13.01 -1.29 2.48
CA LEU A 123 13.24 -0.39 1.37
C LEU A 123 12.72 -0.98 0.04
N ALA A 124 13.05 -2.25 -0.23
CA ALA A 124 12.56 -2.95 -1.42
C ALA A 124 11.01 -2.99 -1.44
N TYR A 125 10.39 -3.33 -0.31
CA TYR A 125 8.93 -3.29 -0.15
C TYR A 125 8.37 -1.91 -0.45
N ALA A 126 8.87 -0.87 0.23
CA ALA A 126 8.32 0.47 0.14
C ALA A 126 8.46 1.08 -1.27
N LEU A 127 9.58 0.82 -1.95
CA LEU A 127 9.78 1.20 -3.35
C LEU A 127 8.71 0.53 -4.24
N MET A 128 8.47 -0.77 -4.07
CA MET A 128 7.49 -1.50 -4.88
C MET A 128 6.04 -1.07 -4.60
N ILE A 129 5.70 -0.65 -3.38
CA ILE A 129 4.40 -0.01 -3.10
C ILE A 129 4.25 1.29 -3.90
N GLY A 130 5.28 2.12 -3.94
CA GLY A 130 5.33 3.31 -4.79
C GLY A 130 5.16 2.99 -6.27
N VAL A 131 5.89 1.98 -6.77
CA VAL A 131 5.84 1.49 -8.15
C VAL A 131 4.43 1.01 -8.52
N THR A 132 3.81 0.17 -7.70
CA THR A 132 2.48 -0.40 -7.93
C THR A 132 1.44 0.68 -8.23
N SER A 133 1.38 1.71 -7.39
CA SER A 133 0.38 2.78 -7.54
C SER A 133 0.73 3.75 -8.65
N THR A 134 2.02 4.00 -8.89
CA THR A 134 2.48 4.83 -10.01
C THR A 134 2.19 4.16 -11.35
N LEU A 135 2.40 2.85 -11.45
CA LEU A 135 2.07 2.04 -12.62
C LEU A 135 0.57 2.05 -12.91
N ALA A 136 -0.28 1.82 -11.89
CA ALA A 136 -1.73 1.87 -12.02
C ALA A 136 -2.21 3.25 -12.50
N MET A 137 -1.60 4.32 -11.98
CA MET A 137 -1.90 5.70 -12.39
C MET A 137 -1.55 5.94 -13.87
N ALA A 138 -0.37 5.46 -14.31
CA ALA A 138 0.04 5.55 -15.69
C ALA A 138 -0.90 4.78 -16.63
N THR A 139 -1.31 3.56 -16.26
CA THR A 139 -2.27 2.75 -17.03
C THR A 139 -3.62 3.47 -17.18
N VAL A 140 -4.15 4.04 -16.10
CA VAL A 140 -5.42 4.77 -16.14
C VAL A 140 -5.32 6.01 -17.00
N LEU A 141 -4.27 6.82 -16.85
CA LEU A 141 -4.07 8.02 -17.67
C LEU A 141 -3.84 7.70 -19.14
N GLN A 142 -3.12 6.61 -19.45
CA GLN A 142 -2.93 6.13 -20.80
C GLN A 142 -4.27 5.84 -21.48
N VAL A 143 -5.16 5.09 -20.83
CA VAL A 143 -6.49 4.72 -21.40
C VAL A 143 -7.41 5.92 -21.51
N LEU A 144 -7.41 6.81 -20.52
CA LEU A 144 -8.37 7.92 -20.45
C LEU A 144 -7.97 9.13 -21.29
N LEU A 145 -6.67 9.38 -21.47
CA LEU A 145 -6.13 10.54 -22.20
C LEU A 145 -5.49 10.17 -23.54
N ASP A 146 -5.44 8.89 -23.90
CA ASP A 146 -4.75 8.36 -25.07
C ASP A 146 -3.27 8.83 -25.17
N LEU A 147 -2.60 8.98 -24.00
CA LEU A 147 -1.21 9.39 -23.91
C LEU A 147 -0.27 8.16 -23.96
N PRO A 148 0.97 8.31 -24.44
CA PRO A 148 1.95 7.24 -24.33
C PRO A 148 2.25 6.96 -22.86
N PHE A 149 2.53 5.69 -22.53
CA PHE A 149 2.71 5.22 -21.15
C PHE A 149 3.74 6.04 -20.36
N TRP A 150 4.90 6.34 -20.93
CA TRP A 150 5.94 7.14 -20.27
C TRP A 150 5.47 8.55 -19.89
N ALA A 151 4.66 9.20 -20.74
CA ALA A 151 4.11 10.54 -20.46
C ALA A 151 3.05 10.48 -19.35
N SER A 152 2.18 9.47 -19.37
CA SER A 152 1.21 9.19 -18.32
C SER A 152 1.87 8.95 -16.98
N LEU A 153 2.96 8.20 -16.97
CA LEU A 153 3.77 7.91 -15.77
C LEU A 153 4.43 9.16 -15.20
N LEU A 154 5.04 9.98 -16.04
CA LEU A 154 5.67 11.24 -15.60
C LEU A 154 4.63 12.27 -15.11
N LEU A 155 3.47 12.34 -15.79
CA LEU A 155 2.41 13.26 -15.39
C LEU A 155 1.86 12.91 -14.00
N GLY A 156 1.45 11.66 -13.80
CA GLY A 156 0.87 11.21 -12.53
C GLY A 156 1.90 11.09 -11.43
N GLY A 157 2.97 10.32 -11.66
CA GLY A 157 4.00 10.06 -10.67
C GLY A 157 4.84 11.28 -10.31
N GLY A 158 5.14 12.15 -11.29
CA GLY A 158 5.87 13.39 -11.06
C GLY A 158 5.20 14.31 -10.05
N VAL A 159 3.87 14.47 -10.14
CA VAL A 159 3.08 15.26 -9.18
C VAL A 159 3.22 14.68 -7.76
N VAL A 160 3.14 13.35 -7.63
CA VAL A 160 3.30 12.66 -6.33
C VAL A 160 4.69 12.92 -5.75
N VAL A 161 5.73 12.77 -6.56
CA VAL A 161 7.12 13.02 -6.14
C VAL A 161 7.28 14.45 -5.65
N LEU A 162 6.73 15.44 -6.36
CA LEU A 162 6.84 16.85 -6.00
C LEU A 162 6.22 17.15 -4.64
N TYR A 163 4.92 16.89 -4.43
CA TYR A 163 4.27 17.26 -3.17
C TYR A 163 4.78 16.45 -1.98
N SER A 164 5.16 15.19 -2.20
CA SER A 164 5.72 14.35 -1.13
C SER A 164 7.10 14.88 -0.69
N THR A 165 7.93 15.28 -1.64
CA THR A 165 9.26 15.83 -1.37
C THR A 165 9.20 17.12 -0.55
N ILE A 166 8.31 18.03 -0.88
CA ILE A 166 8.30 19.36 -0.26
C ILE A 166 7.76 19.36 1.17
N GLY A 167 6.76 18.54 1.49
CA GLY A 167 6.08 18.63 2.78
C GLY A 167 5.97 17.34 3.60
N GLY A 168 6.43 16.20 3.08
CA GLY A 168 6.43 14.92 3.81
C GLY A 168 5.04 14.55 4.35
N MET A 169 4.97 13.99 5.57
CA MET A 169 3.75 13.47 6.17
C MET A 169 2.63 14.52 6.30
N TRP A 170 2.95 15.81 6.57
CA TRP A 170 1.92 16.84 6.61
C TRP A 170 1.27 17.06 5.23
N SER A 171 2.06 17.09 4.16
CA SER A 171 1.51 17.17 2.80
C SER A 171 0.66 15.94 2.47
N LEU A 172 1.17 14.75 2.78
CA LEU A 172 0.44 13.50 2.57
C LEU A 172 -0.91 13.50 3.30
N THR A 173 -0.93 13.81 4.60
CA THR A 173 -2.16 13.80 5.40
C THR A 173 -3.22 14.77 4.87
N LEU A 174 -2.80 15.97 4.44
CA LEU A 174 -3.71 16.97 3.90
C LEU A 174 -4.25 16.60 2.52
N THR A 175 -3.42 16.03 1.66
CA THR A 175 -3.87 15.49 0.37
C THR A 175 -4.73 14.25 0.55
N ASP A 176 -4.36 13.35 1.47
CA ASP A 176 -5.06 12.10 1.73
C ASP A 176 -6.54 12.31 2.13
N ILE A 177 -6.85 13.32 2.97
CA ILE A 177 -8.25 13.56 3.35
C ILE A 177 -9.10 14.03 2.17
N VAL A 178 -8.56 14.88 1.30
CA VAL A 178 -9.26 15.32 0.09
C VAL A 178 -9.40 14.15 -0.90
N GLN A 179 -8.35 13.36 -1.05
CA GLN A 179 -8.35 12.17 -1.88
C GLN A 179 -9.34 11.12 -1.36
N PHE A 180 -9.44 10.96 -0.03
CA PHE A 180 -10.45 10.10 0.59
C PHE A 180 -11.87 10.48 0.18
N VAL A 181 -12.20 11.76 0.28
CA VAL A 181 -13.54 12.27 -0.09
C VAL A 181 -13.80 12.09 -1.58
N ILE A 182 -12.87 12.54 -2.44
CA ILE A 182 -13.05 12.50 -3.90
C ILE A 182 -13.19 11.07 -4.41
N LYS A 183 -12.34 10.14 -3.96
CA LYS A 183 -12.46 8.74 -4.40
C LYS A 183 -13.70 8.05 -3.84
N THR A 184 -14.10 8.35 -2.60
CA THR A 184 -15.30 7.78 -2.00
C THR A 184 -16.55 8.21 -2.78
N VAL A 185 -16.71 9.53 -3.00
CA VAL A 185 -17.81 10.06 -3.80
C VAL A 185 -17.76 9.55 -5.24
N GLY A 186 -16.59 9.63 -5.88
CA GLY A 186 -16.43 9.22 -7.26
C GLY A 186 -16.71 7.74 -7.48
N LEU A 187 -16.05 6.84 -6.73
CA LEU A 187 -16.17 5.41 -7.00
C LEU A 187 -17.43 4.79 -6.39
N MET A 188 -17.73 5.09 -5.12
CA MET A 188 -18.84 4.41 -4.43
C MET A 188 -20.21 5.05 -4.69
N PHE A 189 -20.27 6.36 -4.85
CA PHE A 189 -21.56 7.06 -5.00
C PHE A 189 -21.86 7.52 -6.44
N ILE A 190 -20.89 7.56 -7.35
CA ILE A 190 -21.10 7.88 -8.75
C ILE A 190 -20.86 6.67 -9.65
N LEU A 191 -19.62 6.14 -9.69
CA LEU A 191 -19.27 5.09 -10.65
C LEU A 191 -20.06 3.80 -10.41
N LEU A 192 -20.10 3.30 -9.17
CA LEU A 192 -20.81 2.06 -8.84
C LEU A 192 -22.30 2.10 -9.23
N PRO A 193 -23.11 3.12 -8.82
CA PRO A 193 -24.51 3.19 -9.24
C PRO A 193 -24.67 3.32 -10.75
N VAL A 194 -23.83 4.12 -11.43
CA VAL A 194 -23.90 4.30 -12.88
C VAL A 194 -23.56 2.99 -13.61
N CYS A 195 -22.52 2.27 -13.17
CA CYS A 195 -22.17 0.97 -13.74
C CYS A 195 -23.31 -0.04 -13.59
N LEU A 196 -23.92 -0.13 -12.41
CA LEU A 196 -25.06 -1.01 -12.16
C LEU A 196 -26.25 -0.63 -13.04
N TYR A 197 -26.58 0.65 -13.11
CA TYR A 197 -27.69 1.13 -13.97
C TYR A 197 -27.45 0.80 -15.46
N LYS A 198 -26.26 1.08 -15.98
CA LYS A 198 -25.89 0.79 -17.39
C LYS A 198 -25.88 -0.72 -17.68
N ALA A 199 -25.49 -1.56 -16.72
CA ALA A 199 -25.54 -3.00 -16.85
C ALA A 199 -26.98 -3.59 -16.80
N GLY A 200 -27.99 -2.75 -16.54
CA GLY A 200 -29.40 -3.17 -16.46
C GLY A 200 -29.87 -3.54 -15.04
N GLY A 201 -29.13 -3.10 -14.00
CA GLY A 201 -29.42 -3.36 -12.60
C GLY A 201 -28.89 -4.69 -12.09
N TRP A 202 -29.10 -4.94 -10.79
CA TRP A 202 -28.62 -6.15 -10.12
C TRP A 202 -29.23 -7.43 -10.70
N ASP A 203 -30.51 -7.42 -11.02
CA ASP A 203 -31.21 -8.59 -11.59
C ASP A 203 -30.61 -9.01 -12.94
N THR A 204 -30.18 -8.03 -13.75
CA THR A 204 -29.50 -8.32 -15.02
C THR A 204 -28.11 -8.91 -14.81
N LEU A 205 -27.37 -8.45 -13.79
CA LEU A 205 -26.10 -9.08 -13.43
C LEU A 205 -26.31 -10.55 -13.05
N VAL A 206 -27.31 -10.81 -12.21
CA VAL A 206 -27.64 -12.19 -11.78
C VAL A 206 -28.07 -13.07 -12.98
N ALA A 207 -28.78 -12.51 -13.94
CA ALA A 207 -29.25 -13.26 -15.10
C ALA A 207 -28.15 -13.54 -16.14
N LYS A 208 -27.18 -12.62 -16.31
CA LYS A 208 -26.14 -12.72 -17.35
C LYS A 208 -24.84 -13.33 -16.88
N LEU A 209 -24.49 -13.19 -15.59
CA LEU A 209 -23.25 -13.74 -15.07
C LEU A 209 -23.45 -15.19 -14.58
N PRO A 210 -22.42 -16.05 -14.70
CA PRO A 210 -22.45 -17.38 -14.13
C PRO A 210 -22.71 -17.32 -12.60
N ALA A 211 -23.44 -18.29 -12.06
CA ALA A 211 -23.70 -18.38 -10.61
C ALA A 211 -22.42 -18.35 -9.76
N ALA A 212 -21.32 -18.88 -10.29
CA ALA A 212 -20.00 -18.82 -9.68
C ALA A 212 -19.53 -17.37 -9.40
N SER A 213 -19.90 -16.40 -10.23
CA SER A 213 -19.51 -14.97 -10.03
C SER A 213 -20.05 -14.36 -8.73
N PHE A 214 -21.06 -14.97 -8.11
CA PHE A 214 -21.64 -14.55 -6.82
C PHE A 214 -21.12 -15.35 -5.63
N GLN A 215 -20.25 -16.33 -5.85
CA GLN A 215 -19.64 -17.12 -4.79
C GLN A 215 -18.37 -16.43 -4.27
N LEU A 216 -18.20 -16.43 -2.94
CA LEU A 216 -17.03 -15.80 -2.31
C LEU A 216 -15.73 -16.59 -2.53
N THR A 217 -15.80 -17.80 -3.04
CA THR A 217 -14.67 -18.73 -3.19
C THR A 217 -14.24 -18.97 -4.63
N THR A 218 -14.83 -18.30 -5.61
CA THR A 218 -14.54 -18.50 -7.04
C THR A 218 -13.08 -18.24 -7.39
N ILE A 219 -12.41 -17.31 -6.70
CA ILE A 219 -10.98 -17.05 -6.87
C ILE A 219 -10.09 -18.22 -6.39
N GLY A 220 -10.65 -19.17 -5.65
CA GLY A 220 -9.95 -20.33 -5.07
C GLY A 220 -9.46 -20.09 -3.64
N TRP A 221 -9.58 -21.15 -2.80
CA TRP A 221 -9.15 -21.12 -1.40
C TRP A 221 -7.65 -20.83 -1.26
N ASP A 222 -6.80 -21.39 -2.13
CA ASP A 222 -5.36 -21.17 -2.08
C ASP A 222 -5.01 -19.69 -2.28
N THR A 223 -5.68 -19.00 -3.20
CA THR A 223 -5.51 -17.56 -3.43
C THR A 223 -6.00 -16.74 -2.24
N ILE A 224 -7.16 -17.11 -1.64
CA ILE A 224 -7.69 -16.43 -0.45
C ILE A 224 -6.69 -16.55 0.71
N ILE A 225 -6.18 -17.77 0.97
CA ILE A 225 -5.17 -18.02 2.01
C ILE A 225 -3.91 -17.22 1.73
N THR A 226 -3.44 -17.21 0.48
CA THR A 226 -2.27 -16.40 0.07
C THR A 226 -2.50 -14.92 0.32
N TYR A 227 -3.67 -14.36 -0.01
CA TYR A 227 -3.99 -12.95 0.26
C TYR A 227 -3.96 -12.63 1.76
N PHE A 228 -4.44 -13.54 2.61
CA PHE A 228 -4.28 -13.37 4.05
C PHE A 228 -2.80 -13.44 4.49
N LEU A 229 -2.05 -14.38 3.98
CA LEU A 229 -0.63 -14.51 4.32
C LEU A 229 0.18 -13.28 3.91
N ILE A 230 -0.04 -12.75 2.71
CA ILE A 230 0.76 -11.63 2.20
C ILE A 230 0.17 -10.27 2.59
N TYR A 231 -1.12 -10.02 2.38
CA TYR A 231 -1.70 -8.69 2.57
C TYR A 231 -2.10 -8.42 4.02
N PHE A 232 -2.81 -9.35 4.68
CA PHE A 232 -3.19 -9.16 6.08
C PHE A 232 -1.95 -9.05 6.98
N PHE A 233 -1.04 -10.02 6.90
CA PHE A 233 0.19 -9.97 7.71
C PHE A 233 1.14 -8.85 7.25
N GLY A 234 1.17 -8.54 5.96
CA GLY A 234 1.96 -7.44 5.44
C GLY A 234 1.54 -6.08 5.99
N ILE A 235 0.22 -5.83 6.13
CA ILE A 235 -0.31 -4.61 6.78
C ILE A 235 0.16 -4.51 8.24
N LEU A 236 0.26 -5.64 8.94
CA LEU A 236 0.71 -5.63 10.34
C LEU A 236 2.18 -5.20 10.50
N ILE A 237 2.98 -5.25 9.44
CA ILE A 237 4.43 -5.01 9.49
C ILE A 237 4.93 -3.95 8.49
N GLY A 238 4.07 -3.40 7.62
CA GLY A 238 4.45 -2.43 6.59
C GLY A 238 4.84 -1.07 7.16
N GLN A 239 5.97 -0.52 6.69
CA GLN A 239 6.49 0.79 7.15
C GLN A 239 5.54 1.94 6.84
N ASP A 240 4.95 1.96 5.65
CA ASP A 240 3.99 2.97 5.21
C ASP A 240 2.76 3.02 6.13
N ILE A 241 2.31 1.88 6.65
CA ILE A 241 1.18 1.75 7.56
C ILE A 241 1.57 2.13 9.00
N TRP A 242 2.71 1.62 9.51
CA TRP A 242 3.19 1.97 10.84
C TRP A 242 3.46 3.47 10.95
N GLN A 243 3.99 4.08 9.91
CA GLN A 243 4.24 5.51 9.87
C GLN A 243 2.95 6.32 10.02
N ARG A 244 1.78 5.80 9.52
CA ARG A 244 0.46 6.37 9.80
C ARG A 244 0.05 6.15 11.26
N VAL A 245 0.25 4.95 11.81
CA VAL A 245 -0.02 4.72 13.25
C VAL A 245 0.72 5.74 14.11
N PHE A 246 1.98 6.02 13.81
CA PHE A 246 2.80 6.97 14.56
C PHE A 246 2.33 8.44 14.46
N THR A 247 1.46 8.78 13.52
CA THR A 247 0.88 10.12 13.40
C THR A 247 -0.26 10.38 14.38
N ALA A 248 -0.88 9.34 14.93
CA ALA A 248 -2.05 9.46 15.79
C ALA A 248 -1.74 10.22 17.07
N ARG A 249 -2.69 11.07 17.48
CA ARG A 249 -2.61 11.85 18.71
C ARG A 249 -2.64 10.97 19.96
N ASP A 250 -3.45 9.93 19.94
CA ASP A 250 -3.65 9.04 21.07
C ASP A 250 -4.12 7.64 20.64
N GLU A 251 -4.13 6.71 21.59
CA GLU A 251 -4.54 5.32 21.42
C GLU A 251 -6.00 5.16 20.99
N LYS A 252 -6.92 6.03 21.49
CA LYS A 252 -8.36 5.98 21.16
C LYS A 252 -8.59 6.35 19.69
N VAL A 253 -7.79 7.29 19.16
CA VAL A 253 -7.83 7.65 17.73
C VAL A 253 -7.46 6.44 16.88
N CYS A 254 -6.38 5.72 17.20
CA CYS A 254 -6.03 4.50 16.48
C CYS A 254 -7.15 3.48 16.52
N GLN A 255 -7.63 3.12 17.73
CA GLN A 255 -8.63 2.07 17.88
C GLN A 255 -9.93 2.38 17.14
N ARG A 256 -10.48 3.59 17.29
CA ARG A 256 -11.78 3.93 16.67
C ARG A 256 -11.65 4.28 15.20
N ALA A 257 -10.84 5.27 14.89
CA ALA A 257 -10.72 5.76 13.52
C ALA A 257 -9.96 4.77 12.61
N GLY A 258 -8.94 4.07 13.13
CA GLY A 258 -8.24 3.04 12.40
C GLY A 258 -9.11 1.82 12.10
N THR A 259 -9.91 1.35 13.07
CA THR A 259 -10.89 0.26 12.83
C THR A 259 -11.92 0.68 11.79
N SER A 260 -12.44 1.91 11.86
CA SER A 260 -13.37 2.44 10.84
C SER A 260 -12.72 2.50 9.45
N ALA A 261 -11.43 2.84 9.37
CA ALA A 261 -10.67 2.81 8.11
C ALA A 261 -10.60 1.40 7.52
N GLY A 262 -10.34 0.38 8.35
CA GLY A 262 -10.30 -1.01 7.90
C GLY A 262 -11.66 -1.53 7.42
N VAL A 263 -12.75 -1.21 8.13
CA VAL A 263 -14.12 -1.53 7.68
C VAL A 263 -14.41 -0.87 6.33
N TYR A 264 -14.06 0.42 6.19
CA TYR A 264 -14.21 1.13 4.92
C TYR A 264 -13.44 0.44 3.79
N CYS A 265 -12.22 -0.08 4.02
CA CYS A 265 -11.45 -0.81 3.02
C CYS A 265 -12.18 -2.07 2.52
N VAL A 266 -12.84 -2.82 3.41
CA VAL A 266 -13.64 -4.00 3.02
C VAL A 266 -14.83 -3.58 2.14
N LEU A 267 -15.58 -2.56 2.55
CA LEU A 267 -16.72 -2.04 1.77
C LEU A 267 -16.29 -1.49 0.41
N TYR A 268 -15.16 -0.81 0.36
CA TYR A 268 -14.56 -0.33 -0.89
C TYR A 268 -14.18 -1.48 -1.83
N GLY A 269 -13.64 -2.57 -1.29
CA GLY A 269 -13.32 -3.77 -2.06
C GLY A 269 -14.56 -4.41 -2.68
N LEU A 270 -15.67 -4.51 -1.93
CA LEU A 270 -16.95 -4.98 -2.44
C LEU A 270 -17.48 -4.09 -3.57
N ALA A 271 -17.38 -2.77 -3.42
CA ALA A 271 -17.78 -1.82 -4.46
C ALA A 271 -16.94 -2.00 -5.73
N CYS A 272 -15.60 -2.11 -5.61
CA CYS A 272 -14.71 -2.32 -6.75
C CYS A 272 -14.94 -3.66 -7.45
N ALA A 273 -15.15 -4.76 -6.70
CA ALA A 273 -15.48 -6.06 -7.29
C ALA A 273 -16.82 -6.01 -8.05
N THR A 274 -17.83 -5.32 -7.49
CA THR A 274 -19.13 -5.14 -8.17
C THR A 274 -19.01 -4.30 -9.45
N ILE A 275 -18.17 -3.24 -9.45
CA ILE A 275 -17.85 -2.49 -10.68
C ILE A 275 -17.22 -3.42 -11.73
N GLY A 276 -16.33 -4.34 -11.31
CA GLY A 276 -15.72 -5.33 -12.19
C GLY A 276 -16.75 -6.31 -12.77
N MET A 277 -17.70 -6.78 -11.97
CA MET A 277 -18.81 -7.62 -12.45
C MET A 277 -19.69 -6.88 -13.48
N ALA A 278 -20.00 -5.62 -13.23
CA ALA A 278 -20.73 -4.78 -14.20
C ALA A 278 -19.93 -4.56 -15.49
N ALA A 279 -18.60 -4.40 -15.37
CA ALA A 279 -17.71 -4.29 -16.54
C ALA A 279 -17.73 -5.56 -17.38
N HIS A 280 -17.76 -6.75 -16.78
CA HIS A 280 -17.87 -8.02 -17.50
C HIS A 280 -19.18 -8.12 -18.30
N VAL A 281 -20.29 -7.64 -17.73
CA VAL A 281 -21.60 -7.61 -18.44
C VAL A 281 -21.62 -6.64 -19.60
N LEU A 282 -20.98 -5.47 -19.45
CA LEU A 282 -20.98 -4.41 -20.46
C LEU A 282 -19.92 -4.61 -21.56
N MET A 283 -18.81 -5.23 -21.23
CA MET A 283 -17.65 -5.42 -22.10
C MET A 283 -17.09 -6.85 -21.92
N PRO A 284 -17.82 -7.91 -22.35
CA PRO A 284 -17.43 -9.30 -22.09
C PRO A 284 -16.11 -9.68 -22.78
N ASP A 285 -15.80 -9.07 -23.91
CA ASP A 285 -14.64 -9.39 -24.75
C ASP A 285 -13.49 -8.37 -24.58
N LEU A 286 -13.32 -7.83 -23.37
CA LEU A 286 -12.25 -6.88 -23.10
C LEU A 286 -10.86 -7.54 -23.24
N ALA A 287 -10.08 -7.07 -24.21
CA ALA A 287 -8.77 -7.66 -24.56
C ALA A 287 -7.77 -7.70 -23.38
N ASN A 288 -7.83 -6.68 -22.51
CA ASN A 288 -6.99 -6.63 -21.31
C ASN A 288 -7.84 -6.27 -20.07
N PRO A 289 -8.15 -7.24 -19.20
CA PRO A 289 -8.91 -7.00 -17.97
C PRO A 289 -8.30 -5.95 -17.02
N ASN A 290 -7.00 -5.64 -17.10
CA ASN A 290 -6.38 -4.56 -16.34
C ASN A 290 -6.97 -3.19 -16.68
N ASN A 291 -7.53 -3.04 -17.88
CA ASN A 291 -8.13 -1.79 -18.32
C ASN A 291 -9.61 -1.65 -17.91
N ALA A 292 -10.23 -2.69 -17.32
CA ALA A 292 -11.65 -2.70 -17.00
C ALA A 292 -12.11 -1.45 -16.23
N PHE A 293 -11.34 -1.03 -15.23
CA PHE A 293 -11.65 0.17 -14.45
C PHE A 293 -11.65 1.45 -15.29
N ALA A 294 -10.61 1.65 -16.10
CA ALA A 294 -10.48 2.85 -16.94
C ALA A 294 -11.49 2.86 -18.08
N GLU A 295 -11.73 1.70 -18.72
CA GLU A 295 -12.74 1.56 -19.79
C GLU A 295 -14.16 1.79 -19.25
N MET A 296 -14.48 1.35 -18.03
CA MET A 296 -15.76 1.66 -17.40
C MET A 296 -15.95 3.17 -17.23
N ILE A 297 -14.94 3.91 -16.79
CA ILE A 297 -15.00 5.37 -16.69
C ILE A 297 -15.20 5.99 -18.09
N LYS A 298 -14.43 5.52 -19.08
CA LYS A 298 -14.44 6.05 -20.45
C LYS A 298 -15.78 5.86 -21.16
N THR A 299 -16.40 4.70 -21.01
CA THR A 299 -17.58 4.29 -21.77
C THR A 299 -18.90 4.60 -21.09
N THR A 300 -18.95 4.66 -19.75
CA THR A 300 -20.22 4.80 -19.02
C THR A 300 -20.56 6.24 -18.64
N LEU A 301 -19.60 7.15 -18.63
CA LEU A 301 -19.76 8.49 -18.07
C LEU A 301 -19.70 9.59 -19.14
N PRO A 302 -20.55 10.63 -19.03
CA PRO A 302 -20.49 11.80 -19.90
C PRO A 302 -19.30 12.69 -19.54
N ASP A 303 -18.93 13.58 -20.49
CA ASP A 303 -17.90 14.60 -20.32
C ASP A 303 -18.17 15.44 -19.06
N GLY A 304 -17.13 15.76 -18.32
CA GLY A 304 -17.18 16.50 -17.04
C GLY A 304 -17.33 15.57 -15.84
N ILE A 305 -18.33 14.68 -15.81
CA ILE A 305 -18.40 13.63 -14.77
C ILE A 305 -17.27 12.64 -14.95
N ARG A 306 -16.90 12.31 -16.19
CA ARG A 306 -15.73 11.51 -16.52
C ARG A 306 -14.44 12.14 -15.95
N GLY A 307 -14.24 13.44 -16.10
CA GLY A 307 -13.12 14.17 -15.52
C GLY A 307 -13.07 14.08 -13.98
N LEU A 308 -14.22 14.17 -13.30
CA LEU A 308 -14.31 13.98 -11.86
C LEU A 308 -13.89 12.54 -11.44
N LEU A 309 -14.32 11.53 -12.20
CA LEU A 309 -13.90 10.14 -11.96
C LEU A 309 -12.44 9.89 -12.29
N MET A 310 -11.88 10.58 -13.27
CA MET A 310 -10.43 10.58 -13.52
C MET A 310 -9.68 11.14 -12.31
N ALA A 311 -10.13 12.26 -11.75
CA ALA A 311 -9.56 12.81 -10.51
C ALA A 311 -9.72 11.84 -9.33
N ALA A 312 -10.86 11.15 -9.20
CA ALA A 312 -11.08 10.14 -8.17
C ALA A 312 -10.16 8.92 -8.32
N ALA A 313 -9.92 8.47 -9.55
CA ALA A 313 -8.97 7.42 -9.87
C ALA A 313 -7.54 7.83 -9.50
N LEU A 314 -7.11 9.02 -9.91
CA LEU A 314 -5.81 9.58 -9.53
C LEU A 314 -5.69 9.71 -8.01
N ALA A 315 -6.74 10.21 -7.33
CA ALA A 315 -6.77 10.32 -5.86
C ALA A 315 -6.52 8.98 -5.16
N ALA A 316 -7.13 7.90 -5.65
CA ALA A 316 -6.93 6.57 -5.08
C ALA A 316 -5.48 6.09 -5.21
N MET A 317 -4.81 6.40 -6.32
CA MET A 317 -3.45 5.90 -6.59
C MET A 317 -2.37 6.79 -6.01
N MET A 318 -2.55 8.12 -6.05
CA MET A 318 -1.58 9.11 -5.56
C MET A 318 -1.31 8.96 -4.07
N SER A 319 -2.33 8.65 -3.25
CA SER A 319 -2.19 8.48 -1.79
C SER A 319 -1.30 7.30 -1.41
N THR A 320 -1.42 6.18 -2.10
CA THR A 320 -0.58 5.00 -1.84
C THR A 320 0.82 5.17 -2.42
N ALA A 321 0.95 5.79 -3.61
CA ALA A 321 2.25 6.09 -4.19
C ALA A 321 3.08 7.00 -3.27
N SER A 322 2.49 8.06 -2.73
CA SER A 322 3.15 8.96 -1.80
C SER A 322 3.51 8.29 -0.47
N ALA A 323 2.67 7.35 -0.01
CA ALA A 323 2.94 6.57 1.20
C ALA A 323 4.19 5.68 1.04
N GLY A 324 4.25 4.91 -0.06
CA GLY A 324 5.43 4.09 -0.38
C GLY A 324 6.69 4.93 -0.53
N LEU A 325 6.58 6.07 -1.22
CA LEU A 325 7.69 7.00 -1.41
C LEU A 325 8.24 7.55 -0.09
N LEU A 326 7.37 8.02 0.80
CA LEU A 326 7.79 8.53 2.10
C LEU A 326 8.34 7.43 3.00
N ALA A 327 7.75 6.23 2.98
CA ALA A 327 8.23 5.07 3.72
C ALA A 327 9.64 4.65 3.27
N ALA A 328 9.89 4.59 1.94
CA ALA A 328 11.21 4.29 1.37
C ALA A 328 12.25 5.34 1.78
N SER A 329 11.91 6.61 1.64
CA SER A 329 12.78 7.73 2.05
C SER A 329 13.08 7.70 3.56
N THR A 330 12.08 7.43 4.39
CA THR A 330 12.25 7.33 5.85
C THR A 330 13.17 6.17 6.21
N THR A 331 12.99 5.00 5.61
CA THR A 331 13.88 3.84 5.82
C THR A 331 15.32 4.16 5.40
N LEU A 332 15.52 4.87 4.28
CA LEU A 332 16.86 5.30 3.87
C LEU A 332 17.48 6.29 4.87
N THR A 333 16.74 7.31 5.26
CA THR A 333 17.28 8.43 6.07
C THR A 333 17.41 8.09 7.55
N GLU A 334 16.57 7.22 8.09
CA GLU A 334 16.60 6.82 9.49
C GLU A 334 17.43 5.55 9.74
N ASP A 335 17.38 4.56 8.83
CA ASP A 335 17.95 3.24 9.11
C ASP A 335 19.30 2.99 8.42
N LEU A 336 19.46 3.40 7.15
CA LEU A 336 20.66 3.08 6.36
C LEU A 336 21.69 4.21 6.37
N LEU A 337 21.26 5.46 6.15
CA LEU A 337 22.15 6.61 6.02
C LEU A 337 22.91 6.96 7.30
N PRO A 338 22.33 6.88 8.52
CA PRO A 338 23.06 7.21 9.74
C PRO A 338 24.33 6.37 9.95
N LYS A 339 24.31 5.11 9.56
CA LYS A 339 25.51 4.24 9.62
C LYS A 339 26.63 4.79 8.73
N LEU A 340 26.29 5.21 7.50
CA LEU A 340 27.27 5.76 6.55
C LEU A 340 27.83 7.12 7.01
N ARG A 341 27.08 7.84 7.85
CA ARG A 341 27.42 9.15 8.38
C ARG A 341 27.95 9.16 9.83
N GLY A 342 28.37 8.01 10.35
CA GLY A 342 28.91 7.89 11.72
C GLY A 342 27.87 8.15 12.80
N GLY A 343 26.61 7.80 12.60
CA GLY A 343 25.51 7.91 13.58
C GLY A 343 24.80 9.27 13.61
N LYS A 344 25.14 10.21 12.73
CA LYS A 344 24.48 11.54 12.68
C LYS A 344 23.05 11.39 12.15
N GLN A 345 22.09 11.98 12.87
CA GLN A 345 20.68 12.05 12.42
C GLN A 345 20.56 12.87 11.14
N SER A 346 19.57 12.51 10.32
CA SER A 346 19.29 13.20 9.07
C SER A 346 18.60 14.54 9.33
N SER A 347 18.98 15.56 8.58
CA SER A 347 18.30 16.87 8.60
C SER A 347 17.08 16.83 7.68
N LEU A 348 16.16 17.78 7.87
CA LEU A 348 14.99 17.97 7.01
C LEU A 348 15.36 18.07 5.52
N GLY A 349 16.43 18.79 5.19
CA GLY A 349 16.91 18.91 3.81
C GLY A 349 17.38 17.58 3.23
N VAL A 350 18.03 16.74 4.03
CA VAL A 350 18.45 15.40 3.64
C VAL A 350 17.23 14.52 3.38
N SER A 351 16.22 14.55 4.25
CA SER A 351 14.99 13.77 4.04
C SER A 351 14.26 14.18 2.76
N ARG A 352 14.18 15.47 2.45
CA ARG A 352 13.62 15.96 1.19
C ARG A 352 14.40 15.46 -0.02
N LEU A 353 15.74 15.55 0.01
CA LEU A 353 16.58 15.06 -1.08
C LEU A 353 16.38 13.56 -1.32
N PHE A 354 16.36 12.76 -0.25
CA PHE A 354 16.15 11.31 -0.39
C PHE A 354 14.73 10.96 -0.80
N THR A 355 13.71 11.76 -0.44
CA THR A 355 12.36 11.58 -0.98
C THR A 355 12.32 11.83 -2.50
N LEU A 356 13.01 12.86 -2.98
CA LEU A 356 13.14 13.11 -4.41
C LEU A 356 13.86 11.96 -5.13
N LEU A 357 15.01 11.51 -4.60
CA LEU A 357 15.79 10.44 -5.21
C LEU A 357 15.02 9.11 -5.25
N THR A 358 14.33 8.74 -4.16
CA THR A 358 13.47 7.56 -4.14
C THR A 358 12.32 7.69 -5.14
N GLY A 359 11.77 8.89 -5.31
CA GLY A 359 10.74 9.16 -6.32
C GLY A 359 11.23 8.91 -7.74
N LEU A 360 12.43 9.38 -8.07
CA LEU A 360 13.03 9.12 -9.38
C LEU A 360 13.30 7.62 -9.60
N VAL A 361 13.73 6.90 -8.55
CA VAL A 361 13.91 5.44 -8.62
C VAL A 361 12.59 4.73 -8.84
N VAL A 362 11.51 5.12 -8.13
CA VAL A 362 10.16 4.57 -8.32
C VAL A 362 9.68 4.78 -9.75
N LEU A 363 9.85 5.98 -10.32
CA LEU A 363 9.50 6.26 -11.72
C LEU A 363 10.30 5.39 -12.69
N GLY A 364 11.59 5.22 -12.45
CA GLY A 364 12.47 4.37 -13.27
C GLY A 364 12.07 2.89 -13.23
N ILE A 365 11.78 2.35 -12.05
CA ILE A 365 11.33 0.95 -11.90
C ILE A 365 9.95 0.75 -12.55
N ALA A 366 9.03 1.72 -12.41
CA ALA A 366 7.69 1.64 -12.98
C ALA A 366 7.69 1.58 -14.52
N LEU A 367 8.74 2.05 -15.19
CA LEU A 367 8.93 1.87 -16.65
C LEU A 367 9.25 0.43 -17.03
N MET A 368 9.73 -0.40 -16.09
CA MET A 368 10.18 -1.77 -16.34
C MET A 368 9.13 -2.83 -15.93
N VAL A 369 8.10 -2.44 -15.17
CA VAL A 369 7.06 -3.34 -14.64
C VAL A 369 5.77 -3.12 -15.43
N ASN A 370 5.06 -4.22 -15.75
CA ASN A 370 3.90 -4.18 -16.65
C ASN A 370 2.56 -4.56 -16.00
N ASP A 371 2.56 -5.07 -14.76
CA ASP A 371 1.35 -5.52 -14.07
C ASP A 371 1.30 -5.00 -12.63
N VAL A 372 0.14 -4.39 -12.28
CA VAL A 372 -0.08 -3.73 -10.99
C VAL A 372 -0.19 -4.73 -9.84
N ILE A 373 -0.88 -5.88 -10.07
CA ILE A 373 -1.05 -6.90 -9.02
C ILE A 373 0.29 -7.60 -8.78
N ASN A 374 1.02 -7.91 -9.84
CA ASN A 374 2.34 -8.53 -9.74
C ASN A 374 3.33 -7.64 -8.96
N ALA A 375 3.31 -6.32 -9.20
CA ALA A 375 4.13 -5.37 -8.44
C ALA A 375 3.76 -5.36 -6.94
N LEU A 376 2.45 -5.40 -6.60
CA LEU A 376 1.99 -5.47 -5.22
C LEU A 376 2.38 -6.80 -4.57
N THR A 377 2.15 -7.91 -5.26
CA THR A 377 2.47 -9.25 -4.77
C THR A 377 3.97 -9.39 -4.50
N LEU A 378 4.81 -8.89 -5.41
CA LEU A 378 6.26 -8.82 -5.20
C LEU A 378 6.61 -8.07 -3.91
N ALA A 379 6.04 -6.87 -3.72
CA ALA A 379 6.29 -6.06 -2.53
C ALA A 379 6.00 -6.83 -1.24
N TYR A 380 4.80 -7.38 -1.14
CA TYR A 380 4.36 -8.06 0.09
C TYR A 380 5.02 -9.42 0.31
N ASN A 381 5.32 -10.19 -0.74
CA ASN A 381 6.08 -11.44 -0.61
C ASN A 381 7.48 -11.19 -0.04
N LEU A 382 8.18 -10.15 -0.51
CA LEU A 382 9.48 -9.76 0.03
C LEU A 382 9.40 -9.34 1.50
N LEU A 383 8.41 -8.51 1.82
CA LEU A 383 8.20 -8.02 3.17
C LEU A 383 7.87 -9.16 4.14
N VAL A 384 6.83 -9.92 3.83
CA VAL A 384 6.31 -10.96 4.74
C VAL A 384 7.27 -12.14 4.81
N GLY A 385 7.79 -12.63 3.66
CA GLY A 385 8.75 -13.71 3.62
C GLY A 385 10.05 -13.41 4.34
N GLY A 386 10.51 -12.13 4.31
CA GLY A 386 11.73 -11.72 4.99
C GLY A 386 11.54 -11.26 6.43
N MET A 387 10.44 -10.60 6.78
CA MET A 387 10.35 -9.87 8.06
C MET A 387 9.31 -10.37 9.05
N LEU A 388 8.26 -11.09 8.62
CA LEU A 388 7.17 -11.48 9.51
C LEU A 388 7.64 -12.34 10.69
N ILE A 389 8.39 -13.38 10.40
CA ILE A 389 8.85 -14.34 11.43
C ILE A 389 9.79 -13.68 12.45
N PRO A 390 10.86 -12.97 12.07
CA PRO A 390 11.73 -12.32 13.06
C PRO A 390 11.01 -11.21 13.84
N LEU A 391 10.03 -10.52 13.27
CA LEU A 391 9.26 -9.50 14.01
C LEU A 391 8.30 -10.12 15.03
N ILE A 392 7.56 -11.17 14.65
CA ILE A 392 6.74 -11.94 15.60
C ILE A 392 7.60 -12.53 16.70
N GLY A 393 8.74 -13.12 16.34
CA GLY A 393 9.71 -13.64 17.30
C GLY A 393 10.27 -12.58 18.24
N ALA A 394 10.48 -11.35 17.76
CA ALA A 394 10.90 -10.23 18.58
C ALA A 394 9.90 -9.91 19.71
N ILE A 395 8.61 -10.01 19.41
CA ILE A 395 7.53 -9.65 20.35
C ILE A 395 7.20 -10.82 21.29
N PHE A 396 7.07 -12.04 20.78
CA PHE A 396 6.47 -13.15 21.52
C PHE A 396 7.45 -14.23 21.99
N TRP A 397 8.64 -14.36 21.38
CA TRP A 397 9.55 -15.46 21.70
C TRP A 397 10.81 -15.01 22.44
N LYS A 398 10.85 -15.26 23.75
CA LYS A 398 11.97 -14.89 24.63
C LYS A 398 13.32 -15.52 24.23
N ARG A 399 13.31 -16.69 23.57
CA ARG A 399 14.53 -17.41 23.14
C ARG A 399 15.08 -16.90 21.80
N ALA A 400 14.34 -16.01 21.09
CA ALA A 400 14.78 -15.44 19.82
C ALA A 400 16.17 -14.78 19.92
N THR A 401 17.05 -15.08 18.96
CA THR A 401 18.42 -14.57 18.90
C THR A 401 18.65 -13.72 17.66
N THR A 402 19.63 -12.84 17.71
CA THR A 402 20.04 -12.04 16.54
C THR A 402 20.45 -12.90 15.35
N ALA A 403 21.22 -13.97 15.59
CA ALA A 403 21.65 -14.90 14.54
C ALA A 403 20.43 -15.57 13.87
N GLY A 404 19.44 -16.02 14.68
CA GLY A 404 18.19 -16.58 14.17
C GLY A 404 17.40 -15.57 13.35
N ALA A 405 17.28 -14.32 13.81
CA ALA A 405 16.58 -13.27 13.10
C ALA A 405 17.23 -12.97 11.73
N ILE A 406 18.56 -12.82 11.68
CA ILE A 406 19.28 -12.57 10.42
C ILE A 406 19.16 -13.77 9.48
N ALA A 407 19.29 -15.01 9.98
CA ALA A 407 19.11 -16.22 9.16
C ALA A 407 17.68 -16.28 8.58
N SER A 408 16.66 -16.02 9.37
CA SER A 408 15.26 -15.97 8.91
C SER A 408 15.04 -14.90 7.85
N MET A 409 15.54 -13.68 8.09
CA MET A 409 15.42 -12.59 7.11
C MET A 409 16.09 -12.93 5.78
N SER A 410 17.33 -13.40 5.84
CA SER A 410 18.14 -13.69 4.62
C SER A 410 17.59 -14.87 3.84
N LEU A 411 17.29 -16.00 4.53
CA LEU A 411 16.81 -17.21 3.87
C LEU A 411 15.35 -17.08 3.43
N GLY A 412 14.49 -16.46 4.24
CA GLY A 412 13.10 -16.20 3.86
C GLY A 412 13.00 -15.28 2.65
N PHE A 413 13.75 -14.18 2.63
CA PHE A 413 13.81 -13.26 1.51
C PHE A 413 14.36 -13.93 0.22
N ALA A 414 15.48 -14.68 0.33
CA ALA A 414 16.07 -15.39 -0.78
C ALA A 414 15.13 -16.48 -1.34
N THR A 415 14.41 -17.18 -0.45
CA THR A 415 13.42 -18.20 -0.85
C THR A 415 12.25 -17.56 -1.59
N ALA A 416 11.75 -16.41 -1.10
CA ALA A 416 10.69 -15.68 -1.80
C ALA A 416 11.12 -15.31 -3.22
N LEU A 417 12.32 -14.73 -3.40
CA LEU A 417 12.87 -14.38 -4.72
C LEU A 417 13.03 -15.62 -5.61
N LEU A 418 13.59 -16.70 -5.06
CA LEU A 418 13.82 -17.94 -5.80
C LEU A 418 12.52 -18.51 -6.39
N PHE A 419 11.47 -18.60 -5.57
CA PHE A 419 10.20 -19.16 -6.02
C PHE A 419 9.40 -18.20 -6.90
N MET A 420 9.54 -16.89 -6.72
CA MET A 420 9.01 -15.91 -7.68
C MET A 420 9.64 -16.06 -9.06
N PHE A 421 10.95 -16.30 -9.10
CA PHE A 421 11.67 -16.52 -10.37
C PHE A 421 11.30 -17.86 -11.00
N LYS A 422 11.16 -18.92 -10.19
CA LYS A 422 10.90 -20.29 -10.66
C LYS A 422 9.44 -20.50 -11.09
N ASP A 423 8.49 -20.08 -10.27
CA ASP A 423 7.06 -20.42 -10.39
C ASP A 423 6.22 -19.23 -10.89
N GLY A 424 6.83 -18.04 -10.95
CA GLY A 424 6.16 -16.77 -11.34
C GLY A 424 5.63 -15.96 -10.16
N LEU A 425 5.33 -14.68 -10.46
CA LEU A 425 4.89 -13.70 -9.44
C LEU A 425 3.44 -13.96 -8.97
N GLU A 426 2.61 -14.61 -9.78
CA GLU A 426 1.22 -14.93 -9.45
C GLU A 426 1.08 -16.25 -8.67
N ALA A 427 2.17 -17.01 -8.53
CA ALA A 427 2.15 -18.28 -7.80
C ALA A 427 1.99 -18.07 -6.28
N ASN A 428 1.35 -19.04 -5.62
CA ASN A 428 1.22 -19.04 -4.16
C ASN A 428 2.46 -19.61 -3.44
N THR A 429 3.31 -20.32 -4.17
CA THR A 429 4.51 -20.99 -3.64
C THR A 429 5.55 -20.06 -3.00
N PRO A 430 5.82 -18.83 -3.51
CA PRO A 430 6.79 -17.94 -2.90
C PRO A 430 6.54 -17.67 -1.42
N ILE A 431 5.30 -17.35 -1.04
CA ILE A 431 4.98 -17.05 0.36
C ILE A 431 5.01 -18.29 1.25
N TYR A 432 4.48 -19.42 0.76
CA TYR A 432 4.46 -20.65 1.56
C TYR A 432 5.86 -21.13 1.91
N TYR A 433 6.73 -21.26 0.91
CA TYR A 433 8.10 -21.72 1.14
C TYR A 433 8.94 -20.70 1.91
N SER A 434 8.81 -19.41 1.64
CA SER A 434 9.56 -18.39 2.37
C SER A 434 9.21 -18.34 3.85
N LEU A 435 7.92 -18.48 4.22
CA LEU A 435 7.49 -18.54 5.61
C LEU A 435 8.00 -19.82 6.31
N VAL A 436 7.93 -20.97 5.65
CA VAL A 436 8.44 -22.24 6.21
C VAL A 436 9.95 -22.17 6.42
N VAL A 437 10.70 -21.78 5.40
CA VAL A 437 12.17 -21.65 5.49
C VAL A 437 12.56 -20.58 6.50
N GLY A 438 11.87 -19.44 6.50
CA GLY A 438 12.08 -18.38 7.50
C GLY A 438 11.83 -18.86 8.93
N LEU A 439 10.73 -19.60 9.17
CA LEU A 439 10.41 -20.14 10.49
C LEU A 439 11.41 -21.20 10.94
N VAL A 440 11.71 -22.18 10.09
CA VAL A 440 12.64 -23.26 10.43
C VAL A 440 14.03 -22.69 10.72
N SER A 441 14.55 -21.82 9.85
CA SER A 441 15.86 -21.19 10.06
C SER A 441 15.88 -20.32 11.33
N PHE A 442 14.82 -19.56 11.60
CA PHE A 442 14.69 -18.78 12.82
C PHE A 442 14.77 -19.63 14.08
N VAL A 443 13.98 -20.71 14.12
CA VAL A 443 13.91 -21.60 15.30
C VAL A 443 15.22 -22.35 15.47
N VAL A 444 15.72 -23.02 14.44
CA VAL A 444 16.94 -23.85 14.50
C VAL A 444 18.14 -23.00 14.93
N VAL A 445 18.39 -21.89 14.21
CA VAL A 445 19.53 -21.03 14.50
C VAL A 445 19.40 -20.38 15.89
N SER A 446 18.20 -19.98 16.31
CA SER A 446 18.01 -19.45 17.65
C SER A 446 18.24 -20.48 18.76
N LEU A 447 17.92 -21.76 18.55
CA LEU A 447 18.14 -22.82 19.53
C LEU A 447 19.63 -23.18 19.65
N VAL A 448 20.35 -23.19 18.54
CA VAL A 448 21.79 -23.56 18.53
C VAL A 448 22.69 -22.40 18.98
N SER A 449 22.29 -21.15 18.71
CA SER A 449 23.06 -19.96 19.05
C SER A 449 22.99 -19.63 20.55
N ARG A 450 24.00 -18.89 21.06
CA ARG A 450 24.05 -18.46 22.49
C ARG A 450 22.81 -17.62 22.83
N LYS A 451 22.32 -17.75 24.07
CA LYS A 451 21.18 -16.97 24.57
C LYS A 451 21.45 -15.46 24.40
N PRO A 452 20.47 -14.66 23.95
CA PRO A 452 20.64 -13.23 23.91
C PRO A 452 20.84 -12.65 25.31
N ALA A 453 21.63 -11.60 25.45
CA ALA A 453 21.61 -10.74 26.65
C ALA A 453 20.16 -10.22 26.85
N ALA A 454 19.79 -9.89 28.10
CA ALA A 454 18.42 -9.61 28.52
C ALA A 454 17.65 -8.75 27.50
N ALA A 455 16.53 -9.29 27.04
CA ALA A 455 15.67 -8.62 26.04
C ALA A 455 15.02 -7.36 26.62
N VAL A 456 15.07 -6.27 25.91
CA VAL A 456 14.21 -5.11 26.19
C VAL A 456 12.75 -5.59 26.07
N LYS A 457 11.96 -5.36 27.12
CA LYS A 457 10.53 -5.68 27.10
C LYS A 457 9.85 -4.73 26.13
N LEU A 458 9.37 -5.25 25.01
CA LEU A 458 8.53 -4.52 24.05
C LEU A 458 7.03 -4.47 24.46
N ALA A 459 6.69 -5.16 25.55
CA ALA A 459 5.34 -5.24 26.11
C ALA A 459 5.29 -4.65 27.52
#